data_ca912f5539ef7afe365c03cc67e44df6
#
_entry.id   ca912f5539ef7afe365c03cc67e44df6
#
_cell.length_a   1.000
_cell.length_b   1.000
_cell.length_c   1.000
_cell.angle_alpha   90.00
_cell.angle_beta   90.00
_cell.angle_gamma   90.00
#
_symmetry.space_group_name_H-M   'P 1'
#
loop_
_entity.id
_entity.type
_entity.pdbx_description
1 polymer ?
#
loop_
_entity_poly.entity_id
_entity_poly.type
_entity_poly.pdbx_seq_one_letter_code
_entity_poly.pdbx_strand_id
1 'polypeptide(L)'
;DRSVSRGLGDVYKRQLLAFSKHATSKLKEDEDLFDIHTLGFRGEALASIISISKLTCTTRTKDFETGTKVKCENSEVTQVETGCAIGTIMDIKDLFYNVPVRLKFLKNSNTEFSYIQEIVQSIALSHPEVSIELKKFGKTVLKTTGQNNLTQTIKEVFSSDVTNNLKEVLRTDELSELKISAVSYTHLTLPT
;
A
#
# COMPACT_ATOMS: atom_id res chain seq x y z
N ASP A 1 18.43 -7.40 28.02
CA ASP A 1 18.71 -5.97 27.88
C ASP A 1 19.89 -5.79 26.90
N ARG A 2 19.58 -5.74 25.60
CA ARG A 2 20.59 -5.44 24.57
C ARG A 2 20.35 -4.02 24.09
N SER A 3 20.82 -3.05 24.84
CA SER A 3 21.06 -1.70 24.38
C SER A 3 22.22 -1.71 23.38
N VAL A 4 21.95 -2.07 22.13
CA VAL A 4 22.90 -1.88 21.05
C VAL A 4 22.88 -0.40 20.71
N SER A 5 23.93 0.31 21.07
CA SER A 5 24.25 1.63 20.53
C SER A 5 24.47 1.47 19.03
N ARG A 6 23.41 1.73 18.27
CA ARG A 6 23.41 1.58 16.80
C ARG A 6 24.05 2.83 16.24
N GLY A 7 25.31 2.71 15.84
CA GLY A 7 25.98 3.76 15.08
C GLY A 7 25.24 4.08 13.78
N LEU A 8 25.37 5.33 13.28
CA LEU A 8 24.78 5.79 12.03
C LEU A 8 24.92 4.77 10.88
N GLY A 9 26.08 4.08 10.78
CA GLY A 9 26.32 3.08 9.74
C GLY A 9 25.37 1.87 9.75
N ASP A 10 24.83 1.48 10.89
CA ASP A 10 23.87 0.35 11.00
C ASP A 10 22.47 0.71 10.48
N VAL A 11 22.05 1.96 10.68
CA VAL A 11 20.77 2.47 10.16
C VAL A 11 20.83 2.56 8.64
N TYR A 12 21.93 3.06 8.10
CA TYR A 12 22.14 3.13 6.64
C TYR A 12 22.13 1.74 5.99
N LYS A 13 22.83 0.76 6.55
CA LYS A 13 22.84 -0.62 6.05
C LYS A 13 21.45 -1.26 6.07
N ARG A 14 20.65 -1.02 7.10
CA ARG A 14 19.28 -1.56 7.21
C ARG A 14 18.32 -0.96 6.20
N GLN A 15 18.48 0.32 5.87
CA GLN A 15 17.65 0.96 4.85
C GLN A 15 17.94 0.36 3.47
N LEU A 16 19.20 0.09 3.14
CA LEU A 16 19.58 -0.59 1.89
C LEU A 16 19.10 -2.04 1.87
N LEU A 17 19.15 -2.75 3.01
CA LEU A 17 18.62 -4.11 3.13
C LEU A 17 17.14 -4.21 2.80
N ALA A 18 16.33 -3.18 3.08
CA ALA A 18 14.90 -3.18 2.76
C ALA A 18 14.63 -3.33 1.24
N PHE A 19 15.60 -3.01 0.39
CA PHE A 19 15.53 -3.14 -1.06
C PHE A 19 16.17 -4.43 -1.59
N SER A 20 16.77 -5.24 -0.72
CA SER A 20 17.37 -6.52 -1.10
C SER A 20 16.33 -7.63 -1.11
N LYS A 21 16.52 -8.63 -2.00
CA LYS A 21 15.68 -9.83 -2.01
C LYS A 21 15.83 -10.60 -0.69
N HIS A 22 14.73 -11.18 -0.24
CA HIS A 22 14.67 -11.99 1.00
C HIS A 22 14.99 -11.22 2.29
N ALA A 23 15.10 -9.90 2.25
CA ALA A 23 15.26 -9.09 3.44
C ALA A 23 13.89 -8.80 4.06
N THR A 24 13.55 -9.53 5.10
CA THR A 24 12.33 -9.30 5.88
C THR A 24 12.66 -9.15 7.35
N SER A 25 11.94 -8.25 8.03
CA SER A 25 12.00 -8.11 9.49
C SER A 25 10.80 -8.79 10.17
N LYS A 26 9.91 -9.43 9.39
CA LYS A 26 8.60 -9.90 9.82
C LYS A 26 8.57 -11.39 10.12
N LEU A 27 9.48 -12.17 9.53
CA LEU A 27 9.66 -13.58 9.82
C LEU A 27 11.08 -13.79 10.33
N LYS A 28 11.22 -14.41 11.49
CA LYS A 28 12.50 -14.77 12.10
C LYS A 28 12.62 -16.27 12.31
N GLU A 29 11.50 -16.94 12.55
CA GLU A 29 11.37 -18.37 12.81
C GLU A 29 10.27 -18.97 11.93
N ASP A 30 10.31 -20.27 11.69
CA ASP A 30 9.33 -20.97 10.85
C ASP A 30 7.91 -20.89 11.43
N GLU A 31 7.80 -20.76 12.75
CA GLU A 31 6.54 -20.64 13.49
C GLU A 31 5.82 -19.30 13.21
N ASP A 32 6.56 -18.23 12.92
CA ASP A 32 5.99 -16.92 12.56
C ASP A 32 5.12 -16.99 11.28
N LEU A 33 5.28 -18.06 10.49
CA LEU A 33 4.52 -18.25 9.25
C LEU A 33 3.01 -18.48 9.51
N PHE A 34 2.67 -18.99 10.68
CA PHE A 34 1.28 -19.28 11.08
C PHE A 34 0.60 -18.09 11.76
N ASP A 35 1.34 -17.03 12.09
CA ASP A 35 0.85 -15.84 12.79
C ASP A 35 1.20 -14.55 12.05
N ILE A 36 0.85 -14.48 10.75
CA ILE A 36 1.13 -13.34 9.89
C ILE A 36 0.05 -12.28 10.02
N HIS A 37 0.34 -11.19 10.72
CA HIS A 37 -0.53 -10.02 10.84
C HIS A 37 -0.20 -8.88 9.88
N THR A 38 0.68 -9.10 8.91
CA THR A 38 1.15 -8.07 7.98
C THR A 38 0.83 -8.41 6.54
N LEU A 39 0.50 -7.41 5.71
CA LEU A 39 0.22 -7.59 4.27
C LEU A 39 1.37 -8.24 3.49
N GLY A 40 2.62 -8.06 3.94
CA GLY A 40 3.79 -8.66 3.30
C GLY A 40 4.70 -9.32 4.33
N PHE A 41 5.24 -10.47 4.02
CA PHE A 41 6.11 -11.25 4.91
C PHE A 41 7.38 -11.78 4.22
N ARG A 42 7.40 -11.86 2.90
CA ARG A 42 8.44 -12.56 2.11
C ARG A 42 9.68 -11.71 1.79
N GLY A 43 9.61 -10.39 1.99
CA GLY A 43 10.74 -9.48 1.69
C GLY A 43 11.08 -9.36 0.20
N GLU A 44 10.14 -9.65 -0.70
CA GLU A 44 10.39 -9.64 -2.15
C GLU A 44 9.68 -8.50 -2.89
N ALA A 45 8.65 -7.89 -2.30
CA ALA A 45 7.81 -6.90 -2.99
C ALA A 45 8.60 -5.68 -3.45
N LEU A 46 9.37 -5.05 -2.55
CA LEU A 46 10.17 -3.87 -2.91
C LEU A 46 11.26 -4.21 -3.91
N ALA A 47 11.96 -5.34 -3.75
CA ALA A 47 12.98 -5.80 -4.68
C ALA A 47 12.40 -6.03 -6.09
N SER A 48 11.19 -6.57 -6.19
CA SER A 48 10.48 -6.75 -7.47
C SER A 48 10.09 -5.42 -8.09
N ILE A 49 9.57 -4.47 -7.30
CA ILE A 49 9.18 -3.13 -7.76
C ILE A 49 10.40 -2.37 -8.32
N ILE A 50 11.51 -2.31 -7.59
CA ILE A 50 12.71 -1.58 -8.03
C ILE A 50 13.36 -2.19 -9.26
N SER A 51 13.17 -3.48 -9.51
CA SER A 51 13.72 -4.15 -10.69
C SER A 51 13.07 -3.69 -12.01
N ILE A 52 11.88 -3.05 -11.94
CA ILE A 52 11.09 -2.67 -13.12
C ILE A 52 10.60 -1.23 -13.09
N SER A 53 10.99 -0.44 -12.11
CA SER A 53 10.55 0.95 -11.94
C SER A 53 11.68 1.81 -11.36
N LYS A 54 11.51 3.13 -11.40
CA LYS A 54 12.35 4.08 -10.66
C LYS A 54 11.70 4.34 -9.31
N LEU A 55 12.45 4.13 -8.23
CA LEU A 55 11.96 4.32 -6.88
C LEU A 55 12.80 5.37 -6.14
N THR A 56 12.12 6.27 -5.45
CA THR A 56 12.73 7.17 -4.46
C THR A 56 12.05 6.95 -3.13
N CYS A 57 12.80 6.60 -2.11
CA CYS A 57 12.33 6.48 -0.72
C CYS A 57 12.97 7.58 0.12
N THR A 58 12.17 8.38 0.80
CA THR A 58 12.63 9.37 1.76
C THR A 58 12.04 9.02 3.12
N THR A 59 12.89 8.82 4.12
CA THR A 59 12.44 8.36 5.43
C THR A 59 13.21 9.00 6.56
N ARG A 60 12.51 9.28 7.67
CA ARG A 60 13.11 9.74 8.93
C ARG A 60 12.34 9.15 10.11
N THR A 61 13.07 8.62 11.09
CA THR A 61 12.51 8.25 12.39
C THR A 61 12.60 9.42 13.37
N LYS A 62 11.84 9.35 14.45
CA LYS A 62 11.84 10.40 15.50
C LYS A 62 13.19 10.53 16.24
N ASP A 63 14.03 9.49 16.18
CA ASP A 63 15.29 9.43 16.90
C ASP A 63 16.46 10.12 16.16
N PHE A 64 16.21 10.63 14.95
CA PHE A 64 17.22 11.28 14.11
C PHE A 64 16.77 12.67 13.66
N GLU A 65 17.69 13.63 13.67
CA GLU A 65 17.45 15.00 13.20
C GLU A 65 17.34 15.08 11.68
N THR A 66 18.14 14.27 10.98
CA THR A 66 18.16 14.17 9.52
C THR A 66 17.49 12.89 9.04
N GLY A 67 16.88 12.94 7.88
CA GLY A 67 16.34 11.77 7.18
C GLY A 67 17.31 11.27 6.12
N THR A 68 16.90 10.17 5.49
CA THR A 68 17.63 9.54 4.40
C THR A 68 16.78 9.49 3.16
N LYS A 69 17.38 9.83 2.02
CA LYS A 69 16.79 9.66 0.70
C LYS A 69 17.56 8.60 -0.07
N VAL A 70 16.88 7.53 -0.44
CA VAL A 70 17.39 6.43 -1.28
C VAL A 70 16.74 6.50 -2.65
N LYS A 71 17.56 6.47 -3.70
CA LYS A 71 17.09 6.35 -5.08
C LYS A 71 17.56 5.02 -5.66
N CYS A 72 16.65 4.32 -6.31
CA CYS A 72 16.90 3.07 -7.02
C CYS A 72 16.51 3.25 -8.48
N GLU A 73 17.49 3.18 -9.39
CA GLU A 73 17.31 3.30 -10.84
C GLU A 73 18.39 2.49 -11.55
N ASN A 74 18.06 1.75 -12.61
CA ASN A 74 18.99 0.93 -13.40
C ASN A 74 19.88 -0.02 -12.59
N SER A 75 19.33 -0.61 -11.50
CA SER A 75 20.08 -1.44 -10.55
C SER A 75 21.13 -0.67 -9.72
N GLU A 76 21.19 0.63 -9.87
CA GLU A 76 22.01 1.49 -9.01
C GLU A 76 21.19 1.98 -7.82
N VAL A 77 21.80 1.95 -6.66
CA VAL A 77 21.19 2.44 -5.42
C VAL A 77 22.08 3.56 -4.88
N THR A 78 21.53 4.77 -4.82
CA THR A 78 22.21 5.93 -4.25
C THR A 78 21.50 6.36 -2.97
N GLN A 79 22.25 6.81 -1.98
CA GLN A 79 21.76 7.23 -0.68
C GLN A 79 22.40 8.55 -0.28
N VAL A 80 21.55 9.50 0.19
CA VAL A 80 21.98 10.81 0.67
C VAL A 80 21.20 11.21 1.91
N GLU A 81 21.82 11.98 2.79
CA GLU A 81 21.10 12.63 3.88
C GLU A 81 20.23 13.77 3.35
N THR A 82 19.08 13.95 3.97
CA THR A 82 18.13 15.01 3.57
C THR A 82 17.26 15.47 4.74
N GLY A 83 16.87 16.72 4.73
CA GLY A 83 15.82 17.21 5.64
C GLY A 83 14.45 16.71 5.18
N CYS A 84 13.70 16.05 6.05
CA CYS A 84 12.33 15.63 5.78
C CYS A 84 11.51 15.50 7.08
N ALA A 85 10.19 15.44 6.96
CA ALA A 85 9.30 15.14 8.07
C ALA A 85 9.51 13.70 8.59
N ILE A 86 9.10 13.43 9.82
CA ILE A 86 9.07 12.07 10.38
C ILE A 86 8.08 11.24 9.55
N GLY A 87 8.47 10.02 9.19
CA GLY A 87 7.68 9.09 8.38
C GLY A 87 8.45 8.60 7.16
N THR A 88 7.74 7.95 6.25
CA THR A 88 8.30 7.40 5.01
C THR A 88 7.47 7.83 3.82
N ILE A 89 8.14 8.36 2.79
CA ILE A 89 7.56 8.71 1.49
C ILE A 89 8.21 7.80 0.46
N MET A 90 7.39 7.07 -0.29
CA MET A 90 7.83 6.28 -1.44
C MET A 90 7.24 6.86 -2.72
N ASP A 91 8.10 7.19 -3.67
CA ASP A 91 7.74 7.68 -5.00
C ASP A 91 8.21 6.66 -6.04
N ILE A 92 7.27 6.04 -6.74
CA ILE A 92 7.51 4.98 -7.71
C ILE A 92 7.02 5.48 -9.07
N LYS A 93 7.94 5.52 -10.04
CA LYS A 93 7.70 6.08 -11.37
C LYS A 93 8.16 5.15 -12.46
N ASP A 94 7.70 5.42 -13.67
CA ASP A 94 8.18 4.83 -14.92
C ASP A 94 8.15 3.29 -14.88
N LEU A 95 7.01 2.71 -14.49
CA LEU A 95 6.82 1.26 -14.46
C LEU A 95 7.16 0.63 -15.82
N PHE A 96 7.99 -0.43 -15.81
CA PHE A 96 8.47 -1.16 -16.98
C PHE A 96 9.40 -0.36 -17.92
N TYR A 97 9.97 0.78 -17.48
CA TYR A 97 10.88 1.59 -18.31
C TYR A 97 12.08 0.80 -18.89
N ASN A 98 12.56 -0.20 -18.15
CA ASN A 98 13.68 -1.07 -18.52
C ASN A 98 13.24 -2.45 -19.06
N VAL A 99 11.91 -2.68 -19.20
CA VAL A 99 11.34 -3.94 -19.69
C VAL A 99 10.34 -3.66 -20.82
N PRO A 100 10.80 -3.20 -22.00
CA PRO A 100 9.93 -2.73 -23.09
C PRO A 100 8.97 -3.81 -23.59
N VAL A 101 9.33 -5.09 -23.47
CA VAL A 101 8.45 -6.20 -23.82
C VAL A 101 7.20 -6.19 -22.93
N ARG A 102 7.33 -6.02 -21.61
CA ARG A 102 6.19 -5.94 -20.70
C ARG A 102 5.34 -4.70 -20.97
N LEU A 103 5.98 -3.57 -21.29
CA LEU A 103 5.27 -2.35 -21.64
C LEU A 103 4.35 -2.53 -22.88
N LYS A 104 4.80 -3.31 -23.88
CA LYS A 104 4.00 -3.64 -25.07
C LYS A 104 2.80 -4.53 -24.78
N PHE A 105 2.81 -5.32 -23.72
CA PHE A 105 1.68 -6.17 -23.33
C PHE A 105 0.61 -5.44 -22.54
N LEU A 106 0.86 -4.21 -22.09
CA LEU A 106 -0.17 -3.40 -21.47
C LEU A 106 -1.28 -3.11 -22.49
N LYS A 107 -2.50 -3.20 -22.02
CA LYS A 107 -3.69 -2.83 -22.81
C LYS A 107 -3.71 -1.31 -23.03
N ASN A 108 -4.75 -0.81 -23.67
CA ASN A 108 -4.92 0.63 -23.77
C ASN A 108 -5.09 1.27 -22.38
N SER A 109 -4.71 2.54 -22.25
CA SER A 109 -4.65 3.21 -20.94
C SER A 109 -6.01 3.30 -20.24
N ASN A 110 -7.13 3.26 -20.96
CA ASN A 110 -8.45 3.25 -20.34
C ASN A 110 -8.75 1.91 -19.68
N THR A 111 -8.41 0.81 -20.35
CA THR A 111 -8.60 -0.55 -19.81
C THR A 111 -7.69 -0.80 -18.60
N GLU A 112 -6.41 -0.44 -18.70
CA GLU A 112 -5.49 -0.54 -17.55
C GLU A 112 -5.96 0.31 -16.37
N PHE A 113 -6.42 1.52 -16.65
CA PHE A 113 -6.95 2.39 -15.60
C PHE A 113 -8.18 1.81 -14.92
N SER A 114 -9.09 1.15 -15.66
CA SER A 114 -10.26 0.50 -15.05
C SER A 114 -9.85 -0.62 -14.08
N TYR A 115 -8.85 -1.44 -14.42
CA TYR A 115 -8.33 -2.45 -13.50
C TYR A 115 -7.66 -1.84 -12.27
N ILE A 116 -6.88 -0.76 -12.46
CA ILE A 116 -6.26 -0.03 -11.35
C ILE A 116 -7.34 0.54 -10.43
N GLN A 117 -8.39 1.13 -11.00
CA GLN A 117 -9.50 1.71 -10.23
C GLN A 117 -10.20 0.65 -9.39
N GLU A 118 -10.51 -0.52 -9.97
CA GLU A 118 -11.14 -1.64 -9.25
C GLU A 118 -10.30 -2.12 -8.07
N ILE A 119 -8.99 -2.30 -8.28
CA ILE A 119 -8.06 -2.70 -7.22
C ILE A 119 -7.97 -1.62 -6.14
N VAL A 120 -7.85 -0.35 -6.52
CA VAL A 120 -7.75 0.78 -5.57
C VAL A 120 -9.04 0.93 -4.76
N GLN A 121 -10.21 0.74 -5.37
CA GLN A 121 -11.49 0.71 -4.66
C GLN A 121 -11.54 -0.42 -3.62
N SER A 122 -11.12 -1.62 -3.99
CA SER A 122 -11.07 -2.76 -3.09
C SER A 122 -10.13 -2.52 -1.90
N ILE A 123 -8.96 -1.94 -2.16
CA ILE A 123 -7.99 -1.58 -1.09
C ILE A 123 -8.58 -0.50 -0.18
N ALA A 124 -9.21 0.53 -0.74
CA ALA A 124 -9.82 1.61 0.04
C ALA A 124 -10.91 1.10 0.99
N LEU A 125 -11.74 0.15 0.54
CA LEU A 125 -12.78 -0.46 1.37
C LEU A 125 -12.22 -1.37 2.45
N SER A 126 -11.11 -2.06 2.17
CA SER A 126 -10.44 -2.94 3.14
C SER A 126 -9.63 -2.15 4.18
N HIS A 127 -9.23 -0.92 3.86
CA HIS A 127 -8.40 -0.05 4.69
C HIS A 127 -9.00 1.35 4.83
N PRO A 128 -10.15 1.50 5.50
CA PRO A 128 -10.83 2.78 5.65
C PRO A 128 -10.04 3.81 6.46
N GLU A 129 -9.00 3.37 7.18
CA GLU A 129 -8.05 4.22 7.91
C GLU A 129 -7.00 4.89 7.02
N VAL A 130 -6.89 4.47 5.75
CA VAL A 130 -5.90 5.00 4.81
C VAL A 130 -6.55 6.01 3.87
N SER A 131 -5.95 7.21 3.76
CA SER A 131 -6.33 8.18 2.74
C SER A 131 -5.71 7.80 1.40
N ILE A 132 -6.55 7.59 0.39
CA ILE A 132 -6.14 7.18 -0.96
C ILE A 132 -6.64 8.20 -1.97
N GLU A 133 -5.77 8.62 -2.88
CA GLU A 133 -6.15 9.47 -4.01
C GLU A 133 -5.71 8.83 -5.33
N LEU A 134 -6.67 8.55 -6.21
CA LEU A 134 -6.45 8.05 -7.56
C LEU A 134 -6.64 9.16 -8.58
N LYS A 135 -5.61 9.40 -9.39
CA LYS A 135 -5.63 10.41 -10.45
C LYS A 135 -5.47 9.77 -11.83
N LYS A 136 -6.17 10.34 -12.81
CA LYS A 136 -6.00 10.04 -14.23
C LYS A 136 -5.71 11.34 -14.97
N PHE A 137 -4.56 11.41 -15.64
CA PHE A 137 -4.12 12.63 -16.34
C PHE A 137 -4.24 13.91 -15.49
N GLY A 138 -3.81 13.81 -14.21
CA GLY A 138 -3.84 14.93 -13.27
C GLY A 138 -5.22 15.23 -12.63
N LYS A 139 -6.30 14.60 -13.10
CA LYS A 139 -7.65 14.76 -12.53
C LYS A 139 -7.92 13.68 -11.49
N THR A 140 -8.39 14.07 -10.32
CA THR A 140 -8.81 13.14 -9.25
C THR A 140 -10.06 12.41 -9.69
N VAL A 141 -9.99 11.06 -9.69
CA VAL A 141 -11.11 10.16 -10.03
C VAL A 141 -11.70 9.53 -8.77
N LEU A 142 -10.87 9.25 -7.78
CA LEU A 142 -11.27 8.72 -6.49
C LEU A 142 -10.43 9.39 -5.41
N LYS A 143 -11.06 9.70 -4.27
CA LYS A 143 -10.36 10.20 -3.09
C LYS A 143 -11.08 9.75 -1.83
N THR A 144 -10.35 9.13 -0.90
CA THR A 144 -10.83 8.77 0.44
C THR A 144 -10.12 9.59 1.51
N THR A 145 -10.83 9.82 2.62
CA THR A 145 -10.33 10.70 3.70
C THR A 145 -9.50 9.97 4.74
N GLY A 146 -9.58 8.62 4.82
CA GLY A 146 -8.81 7.83 5.79
C GLY A 146 -9.25 8.02 7.24
N GLN A 147 -10.55 8.18 7.49
CA GLN A 147 -11.10 8.43 8.84
C GLN A 147 -11.43 7.17 9.62
N ASN A 148 -11.00 6.00 9.16
CA ASN A 148 -11.34 4.70 9.75
C ASN A 148 -12.87 4.48 9.88
N ASN A 149 -13.62 4.93 8.89
CA ASN A 149 -15.07 4.82 8.82
C ASN A 149 -15.48 4.18 7.50
N LEU A 150 -15.83 2.90 7.54
CA LEU A 150 -16.19 2.13 6.33
C LEU A 150 -17.40 2.74 5.61
N THR A 151 -18.42 3.18 6.33
CA THR A 151 -19.61 3.80 5.73
C THR A 151 -19.26 5.08 4.97
N GLN A 152 -18.36 5.90 5.54
CA GLN A 152 -17.87 7.09 4.87
C GLN A 152 -17.01 6.73 3.65
N THR A 153 -16.14 5.75 3.77
CA THR A 153 -15.30 5.27 2.65
C THR A 153 -16.17 4.74 1.49
N ILE A 154 -17.25 4.00 1.81
CA ILE A 154 -18.20 3.53 0.78
C ILE A 154 -18.84 4.72 0.05
N LYS A 155 -19.23 5.79 0.75
CA LYS A 155 -19.77 7.01 0.13
C LYS A 155 -18.77 7.70 -0.79
N GLU A 156 -17.50 7.66 -0.44
CA GLU A 156 -16.42 8.27 -1.23
C GLU A 156 -16.03 7.44 -2.47
N VAL A 157 -16.20 6.12 -2.39
CA VAL A 157 -15.87 5.16 -3.46
C VAL A 157 -17.02 4.98 -4.45
N PHE A 158 -18.27 4.92 -3.96
CA PHE A 158 -19.44 4.67 -4.76
C PHE A 158 -20.35 5.91 -4.88
N SER A 159 -21.27 5.86 -5.84
CA SER A 159 -22.27 6.93 -6.01
C SER A 159 -23.25 7.00 -4.85
N SER A 160 -23.96 8.15 -4.74
CA SER A 160 -25.01 8.39 -3.73
C SER A 160 -26.11 7.33 -3.73
N ASP A 161 -26.43 6.74 -4.88
CA ASP A 161 -27.50 5.75 -5.00
C ASP A 161 -27.19 4.45 -4.25
N VAL A 162 -25.91 4.06 -4.23
CA VAL A 162 -25.46 2.91 -3.42
C VAL A 162 -25.56 3.22 -1.92
N THR A 163 -25.18 4.43 -1.53
CA THR A 163 -25.06 4.80 -0.13
C THR A 163 -26.39 4.96 0.60
N ASN A 164 -27.44 5.34 -0.10
CA ASN A 164 -28.79 5.50 0.48
C ASN A 164 -29.45 4.16 0.84
N ASN A 165 -28.97 3.06 0.26
CA ASN A 165 -29.52 1.72 0.43
C ASN A 165 -28.60 0.78 1.23
N LEU A 166 -27.59 1.35 1.94
CA LEU A 166 -26.68 0.56 2.75
C LEU A 166 -27.32 0.11 4.06
N LYS A 167 -27.14 -1.16 4.39
CA LYS A 167 -27.46 -1.74 5.69
C LYS A 167 -26.21 -2.39 6.26
N GLU A 168 -25.91 -2.06 7.49
CA GLU A 168 -24.84 -2.73 8.23
C GLU A 168 -25.34 -4.11 8.68
N VAL A 169 -24.52 -5.13 8.41
CA VAL A 169 -24.78 -6.52 8.84
C VAL A 169 -23.59 -6.94 9.72
N LEU A 170 -23.90 -7.21 10.98
CA LEU A 170 -22.95 -7.77 11.93
C LEU A 170 -23.39 -9.19 12.26
N ARG A 171 -22.55 -10.18 11.99
CA ARG A 171 -22.76 -11.57 12.40
C ARG A 171 -21.56 -12.04 13.21
N THR A 172 -21.83 -12.55 14.39
CA THR A 172 -20.85 -13.18 15.27
C THR A 172 -21.21 -14.65 15.41
N ASP A 173 -20.27 -15.53 15.13
CA ASP A 173 -20.41 -16.96 15.39
C ASP A 173 -19.58 -17.31 16.63
N GLU A 174 -20.25 -17.62 17.73
CA GLU A 174 -19.62 -17.89 19.02
C GLU A 174 -18.84 -19.21 19.04
N LEU A 175 -19.16 -20.14 18.13
CA LEU A 175 -18.53 -21.48 18.08
C LEU A 175 -17.21 -21.49 17.29
N SER A 176 -17.03 -20.58 16.32
CA SER A 176 -15.87 -20.54 15.45
C SER A 176 -14.94 -19.35 15.72
N GLU A 177 -15.22 -18.53 16.72
CA GLU A 177 -14.57 -17.23 16.96
C GLU A 177 -14.58 -16.31 15.71
N LEU A 178 -15.42 -16.62 14.72
CA LEU A 178 -15.52 -15.89 13.46
C LEU A 178 -16.42 -14.65 13.64
N LYS A 179 -15.84 -13.48 13.43
CA LYS A 179 -16.55 -12.21 13.40
C LYS A 179 -16.64 -11.70 11.98
N ILE A 180 -17.85 -11.65 11.41
CA ILE A 180 -18.11 -11.10 10.09
C ILE A 180 -18.76 -9.73 10.26
N SER A 181 -18.11 -8.69 9.73
CA SER A 181 -18.69 -7.37 9.57
C SER A 181 -18.79 -7.07 8.07
N ALA A 182 -19.99 -6.78 7.60
CA ALA A 182 -20.24 -6.50 6.21
C ALA A 182 -21.28 -5.39 6.04
N VAL A 183 -21.27 -4.76 4.88
CA VAL A 183 -22.30 -3.81 4.45
C VAL A 183 -22.99 -4.40 3.23
N SER A 184 -24.30 -4.53 3.29
CA SER A 184 -25.11 -5.04 2.18
C SER A 184 -25.83 -3.91 1.48
N TYR A 185 -25.81 -3.95 0.15
CA TYR A 185 -26.61 -3.08 -0.71
C TYR A 185 -27.80 -3.85 -1.30
N THR A 186 -28.99 -3.33 -1.10
CA THR A 186 -30.20 -3.90 -1.71
C THR A 186 -30.72 -2.97 -2.79
N HIS A 187 -30.69 -3.41 -4.04
CA HIS A 187 -31.37 -2.74 -5.14
C HIS A 187 -32.78 -3.32 -5.26
N LEU A 188 -33.78 -2.60 -4.78
CA LEU A 188 -35.17 -2.93 -5.04
C LEU A 188 -35.54 -2.41 -6.42
N THR A 189 -35.37 -3.23 -7.44
CA THR A 189 -36.12 -3.06 -8.68
C THR A 189 -37.51 -3.60 -8.44
N LEU A 190 -38.50 -2.72 -8.31
CA LEU A 190 -39.91 -3.13 -8.44
C LEU A 190 -40.12 -3.52 -9.90
N PRO A 191 -40.60 -4.74 -10.17
CA PRO A 191 -41.02 -5.07 -11.54
C PRO A 191 -42.18 -4.14 -11.91
N THR A 192 -42.00 -3.40 -12.99
CA THR A 192 -43.10 -2.71 -13.71
C THR A 192 -43.93 -3.70 -14.48
#